data_496641db1dd0e9a39d897eb9f2dbe6a3
#
_entry.id   496641db1dd0e9a39d897eb9f2dbe6a3
#
_cell.length_a   1.000
_cell.length_b   1.000
_cell.length_c   1.000
_cell.angle_alpha   90.00
_cell.angle_beta   90.00
_cell.angle_gamma   90.00
#
_symmetry.space_group_name_H-M   'P 1'
#
loop_
_entity.id
_entity.type
_entity.pdbx_description
1 polymer ?
#
loop_
_entity_poly.entity_id
_entity_poly.type
_entity_poly.pdbx_seq_one_letter_code
_entity_poly.pdbx_strand_id
1 'polypeptide(L)'
;MSYTALYRKFRPDSFQDVKGQDAIVRTLKNQIRAQRIGHAYLFCGTRGTGKTTVAKILAKAVNCEHPIDGNPCNECETCKAIAAGNSMNVIEIDAASNNGVDNIREIREEVAYSPTSGKYKVYIIDEVHMLSIGAFNALLKTLEEPPSYVIFILATTEAHKIPITILSRCQRYDFKRIARTTIVDRLRELMDGEQVEVEDKALRYIAKKGDGSMRDALSLLDQCIAFYLGEKLTYEHVLDVLGAVDTDEFSKLLREVLDGDVTQVILHLENMIMQGRDLTQLVNDFTWYLRNLLLLKSSDNMEDVLDVSAENLEQLKEEAAMVRDDTLMRYIRIFSELQNQIKYAGSKRVMLEVALIKLCRPQMEQDQLSVLERVRRLEKQLASGVVVRQQDTGGYTPEGNFDYQNPVNVAAPGGIDPDGTAGSTDPAKLQQAAPEDLQKIVGMWRTILAQTSGRFRVVLASAVPKFNTEKEDGTLYIVFSDFLGETYVNDPKKAEVLEQIIAAKTGRQVKVKMILQADEHVVNTRLSKVQVEEALENLVHADIEIEDD
;
A
#
# COMPACT_ATOMS: atom_id res chain seq x y z
N MET A 1 -22.17 17.70 -31.51
CA MET A 1 -22.24 17.84 -30.04
C MET A 1 -20.90 17.34 -29.49
N SER A 2 -20.31 18.06 -28.55
CA SER A 2 -19.09 17.56 -27.89
C SER A 2 -19.45 16.35 -27.02
N TYR A 3 -18.70 15.28 -27.11
CA TYR A 3 -18.86 14.10 -26.28
C TYR A 3 -18.66 14.45 -24.81
N THR A 4 -19.56 13.97 -23.96
CA THR A 4 -19.48 14.16 -22.51
C THR A 4 -19.43 12.79 -21.85
N ALA A 5 -18.38 12.53 -21.07
CA ALA A 5 -18.18 11.26 -20.39
C ALA A 5 -19.37 10.87 -19.52
N LEU A 6 -19.73 9.58 -19.47
CA LEU A 6 -20.92 9.07 -18.79
C LEU A 6 -20.98 9.49 -17.32
N TYR A 7 -19.86 9.47 -16.59
CA TYR A 7 -19.81 9.86 -15.18
C TYR A 7 -20.11 11.36 -14.94
N ARG A 8 -19.97 12.21 -16.00
CA ARG A 8 -20.39 13.63 -15.97
C ARG A 8 -21.83 13.79 -16.40
N LYS A 9 -22.21 13.15 -17.50
CA LYS A 9 -23.56 13.21 -18.08
C LYS A 9 -24.63 12.73 -17.10
N PHE A 10 -24.35 11.64 -16.38
CA PHE A 10 -25.28 11.02 -15.42
C PHE A 10 -24.95 11.32 -13.96
N ARG A 11 -24.28 12.43 -13.70
CA ARG A 11 -24.04 12.87 -12.32
C ARG A 11 -25.39 13.22 -11.67
N PRO A 12 -25.71 12.64 -10.49
CA PRO A 12 -26.96 12.93 -9.78
C PRO A 12 -27.16 14.43 -9.53
N ASP A 13 -28.36 14.91 -9.83
CA ASP A 13 -28.77 16.29 -9.65
C ASP A 13 -29.71 16.50 -8.46
N SER A 14 -30.29 15.40 -7.96
CA SER A 14 -31.17 15.36 -6.80
C SER A 14 -30.74 14.27 -5.83
N PHE A 15 -31.18 14.34 -4.56
CA PHE A 15 -30.94 13.28 -3.58
C PHE A 15 -31.60 11.94 -3.95
N GLN A 16 -32.64 11.93 -4.79
CA GLN A 16 -33.34 10.72 -5.22
C GLN A 16 -32.47 9.88 -6.17
N ASP A 17 -31.58 10.53 -6.92
CA ASP A 17 -30.71 9.88 -7.90
C ASP A 17 -29.44 9.29 -7.25
N VAL A 18 -29.17 9.65 -5.99
CA VAL A 18 -28.01 9.14 -5.26
C VAL A 18 -28.26 7.70 -4.84
N LYS A 19 -27.45 6.78 -5.35
CA LYS A 19 -27.55 5.34 -5.07
C LYS A 19 -26.61 4.90 -3.94
N GLY A 20 -27.10 4.02 -3.07
CA GLY A 20 -26.29 3.33 -2.04
C GLY A 20 -25.89 4.17 -0.83
N GLN A 21 -26.47 5.39 -0.67
CA GLN A 21 -26.21 6.29 0.47
C GLN A 21 -27.51 6.73 1.18
N ASP A 22 -28.49 5.85 1.27
CA ASP A 22 -29.86 6.15 1.71
C ASP A 22 -29.94 6.79 3.11
N ALA A 23 -29.10 6.31 4.05
CA ALA A 23 -29.07 6.83 5.41
C ALA A 23 -28.59 8.30 5.46
N ILE A 24 -27.54 8.62 4.68
CA ILE A 24 -26.98 9.97 4.57
C ILE A 24 -28.00 10.90 3.92
N VAL A 25 -28.53 10.49 2.78
CA VAL A 25 -29.54 11.23 2.02
C VAL A 25 -30.75 11.54 2.90
N ARG A 26 -31.29 10.55 3.61
CA ARG A 26 -32.43 10.73 4.53
C ARG A 26 -32.11 11.74 5.64
N THR A 27 -30.91 11.66 6.22
CA THR A 27 -30.51 12.58 7.30
C THR A 27 -30.42 14.02 6.79
N LEU A 28 -29.76 14.24 5.64
CA LEU A 28 -29.61 15.57 5.04
C LEU A 28 -30.95 16.15 4.63
N LYS A 29 -31.83 15.37 4.02
CA LYS A 29 -33.21 15.81 3.70
C LYS A 29 -34.01 16.23 4.95
N ASN A 30 -33.89 15.46 6.04
CA ASN A 30 -34.56 15.79 7.29
C ASN A 30 -34.02 17.11 7.90
N GLN A 31 -32.70 17.34 7.83
CA GLN A 31 -32.11 18.61 8.29
C GLN A 31 -32.62 19.81 7.48
N ILE A 32 -32.71 19.66 6.15
CA ILE A 32 -33.24 20.71 5.27
C ILE A 32 -34.71 21.00 5.59
N ARG A 33 -35.54 19.95 5.72
CA ARG A 33 -36.98 20.11 6.07
C ARG A 33 -37.19 20.77 7.43
N ALA A 34 -36.37 20.39 8.41
CA ALA A 34 -36.44 20.94 9.76
C ALA A 34 -35.75 22.31 9.88
N GLN A 35 -35.13 22.82 8.82
CA GLN A 35 -34.31 24.04 8.82
C GLN A 35 -33.19 24.00 9.89
N ARG A 36 -32.69 22.81 10.22
CA ARG A 36 -31.60 22.58 11.18
C ARG A 36 -30.30 22.23 10.43
N ILE A 37 -29.86 23.19 9.63
CA ILE A 37 -28.67 23.02 8.80
C ILE A 37 -27.45 23.33 9.66
N GLY A 38 -26.49 22.40 9.68
CA GLY A 38 -25.19 22.58 10.36
C GLY A 38 -24.28 23.54 9.59
N HIS A 39 -23.36 24.17 10.30
CA HIS A 39 -22.36 25.06 9.68
C HIS A 39 -21.19 24.31 9.03
N ALA A 40 -20.91 23.07 9.43
CA ALA A 40 -19.79 22.29 8.90
C ALA A 40 -20.14 20.80 8.79
N TYR A 41 -19.90 20.25 7.62
CA TYR A 41 -20.07 18.84 7.26
C TYR A 41 -18.74 18.23 6.86
N LEU A 42 -18.50 16.99 7.28
CA LEU A 42 -17.33 16.24 6.83
C LEU A 42 -17.79 14.93 6.19
N PHE A 43 -17.61 14.80 4.88
CA PHE A 43 -17.96 13.64 4.09
C PHE A 43 -16.72 12.75 3.91
N CYS A 44 -16.72 11.60 4.58
CA CYS A 44 -15.63 10.62 4.56
C CYS A 44 -16.00 9.41 3.71
N GLY A 45 -15.07 8.80 3.01
CA GLY A 45 -15.29 7.55 2.29
C GLY A 45 -14.42 7.41 1.06
N THR A 46 -14.37 6.21 0.47
CA THR A 46 -13.53 5.93 -0.70
C THR A 46 -13.89 6.80 -1.90
N ARG A 47 -12.99 6.89 -2.88
CA ARG A 47 -13.21 7.65 -4.11
C ARG A 47 -14.45 7.13 -4.85
N GLY A 48 -15.18 8.02 -5.53
CA GLY A 48 -16.29 7.65 -6.42
C GLY A 48 -17.58 7.21 -5.73
N THR A 49 -17.71 7.33 -4.40
CA THR A 49 -18.91 6.98 -3.62
C THR A 49 -19.97 8.09 -3.56
N GLY A 50 -19.71 9.24 -4.19
CA GLY A 50 -20.71 10.32 -4.32
C GLY A 50 -20.53 11.50 -3.37
N LYS A 51 -19.43 11.61 -2.60
CA LYS A 51 -19.18 12.71 -1.63
C LYS A 51 -19.37 14.10 -2.23
N THR A 52 -18.60 14.43 -3.25
CA THR A 52 -18.66 15.74 -3.93
C THR A 52 -20.01 15.97 -4.63
N THR A 53 -20.64 14.91 -5.12
CA THR A 53 -21.99 14.99 -5.74
C THR A 53 -23.04 15.36 -4.69
N VAL A 54 -23.05 14.66 -3.56
CA VAL A 54 -23.99 14.97 -2.45
C VAL A 54 -23.70 16.35 -1.87
N ALA A 55 -22.43 16.78 -1.79
CA ALA A 55 -22.05 18.13 -1.40
C ALA A 55 -22.70 19.20 -2.31
N LYS A 56 -22.61 19.00 -3.63
CA LYS A 56 -23.26 19.91 -4.61
C LYS A 56 -24.78 19.90 -4.53
N ILE A 57 -25.40 18.74 -4.33
CA ILE A 57 -26.84 18.63 -4.15
C ILE A 57 -27.26 19.34 -2.86
N LEU A 58 -26.52 19.17 -1.75
CA LEU A 58 -26.79 19.87 -0.49
C LEU A 58 -26.69 21.39 -0.68
N ALA A 59 -25.61 21.88 -1.32
CA ALA A 59 -25.41 23.29 -1.61
C ALA A 59 -26.56 23.91 -2.45
N LYS A 60 -27.07 23.15 -3.44
CA LYS A 60 -28.26 23.52 -4.21
C LYS A 60 -29.51 23.53 -3.34
N ALA A 61 -29.72 22.51 -2.55
CA ALA A 61 -30.95 22.34 -1.77
C ALA A 61 -31.13 23.40 -0.67
N VAL A 62 -30.02 23.80 0.00
CA VAL A 62 -30.08 24.85 1.04
C VAL A 62 -30.29 26.25 0.47
N ASN A 63 -29.91 26.48 -0.80
CA ASN A 63 -30.09 27.75 -1.50
C ASN A 63 -31.26 27.77 -2.47
N CYS A 64 -31.98 26.65 -2.62
CA CYS A 64 -33.11 26.55 -3.53
C CYS A 64 -34.27 27.42 -3.07
N GLU A 65 -34.88 28.15 -4.00
CA GLU A 65 -36.02 29.00 -3.72
C GLU A 65 -37.28 28.18 -3.43
N HIS A 66 -37.45 27.05 -4.09
CA HIS A 66 -38.61 26.17 -4.00
C HIS A 66 -38.18 24.70 -3.77
N PRO A 67 -37.63 24.37 -2.60
CA PRO A 67 -37.21 23.00 -2.33
C PRO A 67 -38.43 22.06 -2.23
N ILE A 68 -38.36 20.93 -2.95
CA ILE A 68 -39.43 19.92 -2.95
C ILE A 68 -38.95 18.73 -2.11
N ASP A 69 -39.59 18.53 -0.97
CA ASP A 69 -39.29 17.41 -0.07
C ASP A 69 -37.78 17.34 0.33
N GLY A 70 -37.14 18.50 0.53
CA GLY A 70 -35.73 18.62 0.84
C GLY A 70 -34.79 18.41 -0.35
N ASN A 71 -35.30 18.20 -1.56
CA ASN A 71 -34.52 18.19 -2.81
C ASN A 71 -34.47 19.59 -3.43
N PRO A 72 -33.43 19.93 -4.18
CA PRO A 72 -33.42 21.11 -5.01
C PRO A 72 -34.45 20.96 -6.15
N CYS A 73 -35.11 22.05 -6.56
CA CYS A 73 -36.06 22.00 -7.67
C CYS A 73 -35.37 21.87 -9.04
N ASN A 74 -34.11 22.21 -9.15
CA ASN A 74 -33.29 22.24 -10.38
C ASN A 74 -33.80 23.23 -11.50
N GLU A 75 -34.84 23.99 -11.25
CA GLU A 75 -35.50 24.89 -12.22
C GLU A 75 -35.33 26.37 -11.91
N CYS A 76 -35.19 26.74 -10.61
CA CYS A 76 -35.02 28.14 -10.22
C CYS A 76 -33.63 28.68 -10.66
N GLU A 77 -33.51 29.99 -10.72
CA GLU A 77 -32.27 30.65 -11.16
C GLU A 77 -31.06 30.25 -10.32
N THR A 78 -31.25 30.18 -9.01
CA THR A 78 -30.19 29.74 -8.08
C THR A 78 -29.74 28.32 -8.36
N CYS A 79 -30.66 27.38 -8.57
CA CYS A 79 -30.29 25.99 -8.92
C CYS A 79 -29.53 25.88 -10.24
N LYS A 80 -29.97 26.64 -11.27
CA LYS A 80 -29.32 26.68 -12.59
C LYS A 80 -27.94 27.33 -12.51
N ALA A 81 -27.77 28.42 -11.78
CA ALA A 81 -26.47 29.07 -11.60
C ALA A 81 -25.48 28.18 -10.89
N ILE A 82 -25.91 27.44 -9.84
CA ILE A 82 -25.06 26.49 -9.12
C ILE A 82 -24.69 25.31 -10.02
N ALA A 83 -25.64 24.76 -10.79
CA ALA A 83 -25.38 23.65 -11.70
C ALA A 83 -24.39 24.03 -12.81
N ALA A 84 -24.47 25.28 -13.32
CA ALA A 84 -23.56 25.83 -14.33
C ALA A 84 -22.17 26.21 -13.76
N GLY A 85 -21.97 26.16 -12.42
CA GLY A 85 -20.72 26.59 -11.79
C GLY A 85 -20.51 28.10 -11.73
N ASN A 86 -21.55 28.90 -12.02
CA ASN A 86 -21.48 30.37 -12.10
C ASN A 86 -21.96 31.07 -10.82
N SER A 87 -22.25 30.32 -9.76
CA SER A 87 -22.75 30.89 -8.50
C SER A 87 -21.58 31.38 -7.66
N MET A 88 -21.58 32.66 -7.30
CA MET A 88 -20.62 33.25 -6.34
C MET A 88 -20.84 32.76 -4.89
N ASN A 89 -21.99 32.13 -4.61
CA ASN A 89 -22.34 31.67 -3.27
C ASN A 89 -21.96 30.18 -3.03
N VAL A 90 -21.62 29.43 -4.07
CA VAL A 90 -21.14 28.05 -3.93
C VAL A 90 -19.77 27.94 -4.55
N ILE A 91 -18.77 27.88 -3.71
CA ILE A 91 -17.35 27.87 -4.09
C ILE A 91 -16.83 26.45 -3.90
N GLU A 92 -16.37 25.84 -4.98
CA GLU A 92 -15.76 24.51 -4.98
C GLU A 92 -14.25 24.64 -5.09
N ILE A 93 -13.52 24.05 -4.15
CA ILE A 93 -12.08 24.11 -4.04
C ILE A 93 -11.55 22.69 -3.97
N ASP A 94 -10.66 22.35 -4.88
CA ASP A 94 -9.88 21.12 -4.80
C ASP A 94 -8.61 21.39 -3.98
N ALA A 95 -8.51 20.78 -2.80
CA ALA A 95 -7.37 20.94 -1.92
C ALA A 95 -6.08 20.32 -2.48
N ALA A 96 -6.17 19.41 -3.46
CA ALA A 96 -4.98 18.88 -4.13
C ALA A 96 -4.26 19.97 -4.94
N SER A 97 -5.03 20.89 -5.55
CA SER A 97 -4.50 22.02 -6.33
C SER A 97 -4.31 23.29 -5.48
N ASN A 98 -5.04 23.42 -4.35
CA ASN A 98 -5.10 24.62 -3.52
C ASN A 98 -4.82 24.30 -2.05
N ASN A 99 -3.64 23.77 -1.75
CA ASN A 99 -3.26 23.29 -0.40
C ASN A 99 -2.60 24.35 0.49
N GLY A 100 -2.32 25.53 -0.07
CA GLY A 100 -1.61 26.61 0.59
C GLY A 100 -2.41 27.31 1.69
N VAL A 101 -1.69 27.89 2.66
CA VAL A 101 -2.26 28.71 3.73
C VAL A 101 -2.95 29.96 3.17
N ASP A 102 -2.40 30.53 2.11
CA ASP A 102 -2.88 31.81 1.53
C ASP A 102 -4.25 31.62 0.86
N ASN A 103 -4.46 30.50 0.15
CA ASN A 103 -5.77 30.18 -0.43
C ASN A 103 -6.86 30.10 0.65
N ILE A 104 -6.54 29.53 1.81
CA ILE A 104 -7.50 29.43 2.94
C ILE A 104 -7.67 30.78 3.65
N ARG A 105 -6.66 31.66 3.65
CA ARG A 105 -6.79 33.02 4.16
C ARG A 105 -7.70 33.87 3.28
N GLU A 106 -7.62 33.75 1.95
CA GLU A 106 -8.55 34.37 1.01
C GLU A 106 -10.00 33.94 1.30
N ILE A 107 -10.23 32.64 1.48
CA ILE A 107 -11.55 32.13 1.86
C ILE A 107 -12.03 32.77 3.17
N ARG A 108 -11.16 32.91 4.17
CA ARG A 108 -11.50 33.50 5.46
C ARG A 108 -11.89 34.98 5.32
N GLU A 109 -11.25 35.71 4.43
CA GLU A 109 -11.62 37.11 4.14
C GLU A 109 -12.95 37.19 3.39
N GLU A 110 -13.16 36.29 2.42
CA GLU A 110 -14.43 36.21 1.68
C GLU A 110 -15.62 35.79 2.54
N VAL A 111 -15.39 34.96 3.57
CA VAL A 111 -16.44 34.52 4.52
C VAL A 111 -17.09 35.72 5.25
N ALA A 112 -16.37 36.83 5.42
CA ALA A 112 -16.89 38.04 6.06
C ALA A 112 -18.04 38.72 5.27
N TYR A 113 -18.15 38.42 3.97
CA TYR A 113 -19.15 39.01 3.11
C TYR A 113 -20.36 38.11 2.99
N SER A 114 -21.56 38.67 3.25
CA SER A 114 -22.85 37.96 3.10
C SER A 114 -23.11 37.54 1.65
N PRO A 115 -23.92 36.48 1.42
CA PRO A 115 -24.24 36.02 0.08
C PRO A 115 -25.02 37.11 -0.69
N THR A 116 -24.73 37.23 -1.99
CA THR A 116 -25.36 38.18 -2.90
C THR A 116 -26.73 37.71 -3.39
N SER A 117 -26.93 36.38 -3.48
CA SER A 117 -28.18 35.70 -3.84
C SER A 117 -28.29 34.39 -3.08
N GLY A 118 -29.51 33.92 -2.77
CA GLY A 118 -29.71 32.73 -1.94
C GLY A 118 -29.57 33.00 -0.43
N LYS A 119 -29.59 31.94 0.37
CA LYS A 119 -29.57 32.02 1.84
C LYS A 119 -28.19 31.80 2.44
N TYR A 120 -27.40 30.95 1.82
CA TYR A 120 -26.14 30.47 2.37
C TYR A 120 -24.98 30.60 1.38
N LYS A 121 -23.82 30.97 1.89
CA LYS A 121 -22.54 30.88 1.20
C LYS A 121 -21.91 29.53 1.54
N VAL A 122 -21.73 28.67 0.55
CA VAL A 122 -21.31 27.28 0.74
C VAL A 122 -19.90 27.07 0.16
N TYR A 123 -19.00 26.62 0.99
CA TYR A 123 -17.64 26.24 0.58
C TYR A 123 -17.53 24.73 0.56
N ILE A 124 -17.29 24.15 -0.62
CA ILE A 124 -17.06 22.72 -0.82
C ILE A 124 -15.55 22.55 -1.01
N ILE A 125 -14.87 21.93 -0.03
CA ILE A 125 -13.44 21.65 -0.10
C ILE A 125 -13.28 20.13 -0.32
N ASP A 126 -12.93 19.76 -1.54
CA ASP A 126 -12.70 18.36 -1.90
C ASP A 126 -11.26 17.94 -1.59
N GLU A 127 -11.06 16.68 -1.27
CA GLU A 127 -9.81 16.06 -0.81
C GLU A 127 -9.09 16.88 0.28
N VAL A 128 -9.87 17.34 1.26
CA VAL A 128 -9.43 18.27 2.32
C VAL A 128 -8.20 17.77 3.10
N HIS A 129 -7.91 16.47 3.11
CA HIS A 129 -6.71 15.88 3.72
C HIS A 129 -5.39 16.32 3.04
N MET A 130 -5.47 16.91 1.86
CA MET A 130 -4.31 17.47 1.14
C MET A 130 -3.91 18.87 1.63
N LEU A 131 -4.73 19.52 2.44
CA LEU A 131 -4.39 20.84 3.02
C LEU A 131 -3.18 20.74 3.94
N SER A 132 -2.33 21.76 3.90
CA SER A 132 -1.24 21.90 4.85
C SER A 132 -1.75 22.10 6.29
N ILE A 133 -0.92 21.79 7.29
CA ILE A 133 -1.27 21.99 8.70
C ILE A 133 -1.59 23.48 8.97
N GLY A 134 -0.86 24.39 8.34
CA GLY A 134 -1.11 25.83 8.42
C GLY A 134 -2.46 26.23 7.84
N ALA A 135 -2.90 25.59 6.74
CA ALA A 135 -4.20 25.81 6.12
C ALA A 135 -5.35 25.30 7.02
N PHE A 136 -5.20 24.12 7.64
CA PHE A 136 -6.14 23.65 8.65
C PHE A 136 -6.28 24.62 9.82
N ASN A 137 -5.16 25.12 10.35
CA ASN A 137 -5.18 26.08 11.45
C ASN A 137 -5.84 27.42 11.07
N ALA A 138 -5.68 27.88 9.83
CA ALA A 138 -6.38 29.08 9.33
C ALA A 138 -7.89 28.87 9.26
N LEU A 139 -8.37 27.65 8.95
CA LEU A 139 -9.79 27.31 8.85
C LEU A 139 -10.46 27.16 10.24
N LEU A 140 -9.71 26.75 11.27
CA LEU A 140 -10.24 26.47 12.62
C LEU A 140 -11.05 27.66 13.17
N LYS A 141 -10.51 28.88 13.08
CA LYS A 141 -11.17 30.06 13.63
C LYS A 141 -12.56 30.30 13.03
N THR A 142 -12.70 30.07 11.73
CA THR A 142 -13.99 30.22 11.02
C THR A 142 -14.94 29.06 11.32
N LEU A 143 -14.42 27.85 11.60
CA LEU A 143 -15.23 26.72 12.02
C LEU A 143 -15.71 26.82 13.46
N GLU A 144 -15.00 27.54 14.33
CA GLU A 144 -15.38 27.81 15.73
C GLU A 144 -16.51 28.84 15.84
N GLU A 145 -16.38 29.94 15.10
CA GLU A 145 -17.30 31.05 15.10
C GLU A 145 -17.76 31.38 13.67
N PRO A 146 -18.54 30.47 13.04
CA PRO A 146 -18.96 30.67 11.66
C PRO A 146 -20.08 31.72 11.59
N PRO A 147 -20.07 32.60 10.59
CA PRO A 147 -21.24 33.44 10.30
C PRO A 147 -22.47 32.57 10.01
N SER A 148 -23.64 33.00 10.43
CA SER A 148 -24.90 32.20 10.34
C SER A 148 -25.31 31.82 8.91
N TYR A 149 -24.75 32.49 7.93
CA TYR A 149 -25.00 32.26 6.50
C TYR A 149 -23.92 31.41 5.82
N VAL A 150 -22.92 30.88 6.55
CA VAL A 150 -21.81 30.10 5.96
C VAL A 150 -21.96 28.64 6.27
N ILE A 151 -21.74 27.81 5.26
CA ILE A 151 -21.70 26.36 5.38
C ILE A 151 -20.41 25.83 4.75
N PHE A 152 -19.64 25.05 5.53
CA PHE A 152 -18.50 24.30 5.04
C PHE A 152 -18.88 22.84 4.77
N ILE A 153 -18.52 22.31 3.60
CA ILE A 153 -18.66 20.90 3.26
C ILE A 153 -17.27 20.38 2.87
N LEU A 154 -16.65 19.68 3.82
CA LEU A 154 -15.32 19.09 3.65
C LEU A 154 -15.49 17.67 3.15
N ALA A 155 -14.83 17.28 2.07
CA ALA A 155 -14.83 15.92 1.56
C ALA A 155 -13.43 15.32 1.59
N THR A 156 -13.30 14.04 1.98
CA THR A 156 -12.02 13.36 2.08
C THR A 156 -12.13 11.87 1.78
N THR A 157 -11.10 11.33 1.17
CA THR A 157 -10.88 9.89 1.06
C THR A 157 -10.14 9.31 2.26
N GLU A 158 -9.41 10.15 3.03
CA GLU A 158 -8.53 9.75 4.13
C GLU A 158 -8.88 10.48 5.43
N ALA A 159 -9.92 10.02 6.09
CA ALA A 159 -10.43 10.62 7.33
C ALA A 159 -9.38 10.63 8.48
N HIS A 160 -8.46 9.66 8.49
CA HIS A 160 -7.42 9.54 9.51
C HIS A 160 -6.35 10.64 9.44
N LYS A 161 -6.20 11.32 8.29
CA LYS A 161 -5.28 12.46 8.12
C LYS A 161 -5.88 13.80 8.59
N ILE A 162 -7.18 13.84 8.90
CA ILE A 162 -7.83 15.07 9.34
C ILE A 162 -7.55 15.31 10.82
N PRO A 163 -7.07 16.52 11.21
CA PRO A 163 -6.84 16.87 12.61
C PRO A 163 -8.09 16.72 13.47
N ILE A 164 -7.92 16.21 14.69
CA ILE A 164 -9.02 16.00 15.64
C ILE A 164 -9.78 17.31 15.95
N THR A 165 -9.08 18.44 15.90
CA THR A 165 -9.64 19.77 16.09
C THR A 165 -10.67 20.15 15.04
N ILE A 166 -10.50 19.69 13.79
CA ILE A 166 -11.47 19.84 12.70
C ILE A 166 -12.61 18.83 12.88
N LEU A 167 -12.28 17.56 13.17
CA LEU A 167 -13.27 16.49 13.35
C LEU A 167 -14.32 16.85 14.41
N SER A 168 -13.89 17.46 15.53
CA SER A 168 -14.78 17.82 16.63
C SER A 168 -15.77 18.94 16.31
N ARG A 169 -15.55 19.70 15.22
CA ARG A 169 -16.40 20.84 14.80
C ARG A 169 -17.28 20.55 13.60
N CYS A 170 -17.09 19.37 12.98
CA CYS A 170 -17.84 18.97 11.79
C CYS A 170 -18.85 17.86 12.10
N GLN A 171 -19.98 17.88 11.44
CA GLN A 171 -20.89 16.74 11.39
C GLN A 171 -20.33 15.72 10.39
N ARG A 172 -19.88 14.56 10.90
CA ARG A 172 -19.28 13.51 10.09
C ARG A 172 -20.32 12.61 9.46
N TYR A 173 -20.13 12.31 8.16
CA TYR A 173 -20.94 11.39 7.36
C TYR A 173 -20.00 10.40 6.65
N ASP A 174 -20.16 9.12 6.96
CA ASP A 174 -19.31 8.07 6.40
C ASP A 174 -20.01 7.44 5.19
N PHE A 175 -19.53 7.76 3.99
CA PHE A 175 -19.99 7.20 2.72
C PHE A 175 -19.47 5.78 2.56
N LYS A 176 -20.39 4.85 2.38
CA LYS A 176 -20.09 3.44 2.21
C LYS A 176 -19.75 3.13 0.75
N ARG A 177 -18.97 2.06 0.53
CA ARG A 177 -18.86 1.48 -0.81
C ARG A 177 -20.24 1.05 -1.29
N ILE A 178 -20.54 1.34 -2.55
CA ILE A 178 -21.82 1.00 -3.15
C ILE A 178 -21.83 -0.51 -3.44
N ALA A 179 -22.94 -1.17 -3.09
CA ALA A 179 -23.09 -2.60 -3.37
C ALA A 179 -23.01 -2.88 -4.88
N ARG A 180 -22.38 -3.97 -5.26
CA ARG A 180 -22.22 -4.35 -6.67
C ARG A 180 -23.55 -4.46 -7.40
N THR A 181 -24.56 -5.04 -6.77
CA THR A 181 -25.92 -5.12 -7.32
C THR A 181 -26.49 -3.75 -7.67
N THR A 182 -26.35 -2.78 -6.75
CA THR A 182 -26.79 -1.39 -6.96
C THR A 182 -26.04 -0.72 -8.11
N ILE A 183 -24.73 -1.01 -8.28
CA ILE A 183 -23.95 -0.50 -9.42
C ILE A 183 -24.46 -1.13 -10.71
N VAL A 184 -24.62 -2.46 -10.77
CA VAL A 184 -25.13 -3.17 -11.96
C VAL A 184 -26.50 -2.64 -12.37
N ASP A 185 -27.42 -2.50 -11.42
CA ASP A 185 -28.77 -1.99 -11.71
C ASP A 185 -28.72 -0.56 -12.28
N ARG A 186 -27.84 0.29 -11.72
CA ARG A 186 -27.66 1.65 -12.25
C ARG A 186 -27.02 1.67 -13.63
N LEU A 187 -26.00 0.85 -13.87
CA LEU A 187 -25.36 0.73 -15.21
C LEU A 187 -26.38 0.26 -16.25
N ARG A 188 -27.22 -0.72 -15.92
CA ARG A 188 -28.31 -1.22 -16.80
C ARG A 188 -29.30 -0.11 -17.12
N GLU A 189 -29.82 0.58 -16.07
CA GLU A 189 -30.75 1.72 -16.22
C GLU A 189 -30.20 2.78 -17.21
N LEU A 190 -28.88 3.06 -17.13
CA LEU A 190 -28.24 4.05 -18.00
C LEU A 190 -28.03 3.53 -19.42
N MET A 191 -27.72 2.25 -19.60
CA MET A 191 -27.53 1.66 -20.92
C MET A 191 -28.87 1.53 -21.68
N ASP A 192 -29.94 1.19 -20.96
CA ASP A 192 -31.29 1.21 -21.53
C ASP A 192 -31.67 2.62 -22.00
N GLY A 193 -31.31 3.66 -21.23
CA GLY A 193 -31.51 5.06 -21.62
C GLY A 193 -30.66 5.54 -22.80
N GLU A 194 -29.43 5.03 -22.96
CA GLU A 194 -28.53 5.33 -24.10
C GLU A 194 -28.78 4.41 -25.29
N GLN A 195 -29.69 3.43 -25.19
CA GLN A 195 -29.97 2.44 -26.22
C GLN A 195 -28.73 1.60 -26.63
N VAL A 196 -27.88 1.30 -25.68
CA VAL A 196 -26.69 0.44 -25.87
C VAL A 196 -26.98 -0.95 -25.31
N GLU A 197 -26.89 -1.98 -26.15
CA GLU A 197 -27.06 -3.36 -25.74
C GLU A 197 -25.80 -3.85 -24.99
N VAL A 198 -25.97 -4.28 -23.75
CA VAL A 198 -24.88 -4.79 -22.90
C VAL A 198 -25.29 -6.09 -22.21
N GLU A 199 -24.40 -7.05 -22.19
CA GLU A 199 -24.63 -8.29 -21.47
C GLU A 199 -24.59 -8.11 -19.94
N ASP A 200 -25.43 -8.82 -19.22
CA ASP A 200 -25.45 -8.82 -17.75
C ASP A 200 -24.09 -9.24 -17.14
N LYS A 201 -23.42 -10.22 -17.72
CA LYS A 201 -22.07 -10.65 -17.29
C LYS A 201 -21.07 -9.52 -17.42
N ALA A 202 -21.14 -8.74 -18.51
CA ALA A 202 -20.29 -7.56 -18.74
C ALA A 202 -20.50 -6.47 -17.66
N LEU A 203 -21.76 -6.12 -17.38
CA LEU A 203 -22.10 -5.13 -16.34
C LEU A 203 -21.64 -5.56 -14.94
N ARG A 204 -21.82 -6.84 -14.59
CA ARG A 204 -21.35 -7.39 -13.31
C ARG A 204 -19.83 -7.32 -13.19
N TYR A 205 -19.11 -7.59 -14.27
CA TYR A 205 -17.66 -7.51 -14.28
C TYR A 205 -17.16 -6.07 -14.13
N ILE A 206 -17.76 -5.11 -14.86
CA ILE A 206 -17.46 -3.68 -14.72
C ILE A 206 -17.75 -3.20 -13.29
N ALA A 207 -18.89 -3.59 -12.70
CA ALA A 207 -19.23 -3.26 -11.32
C ALA A 207 -18.23 -3.85 -10.31
N LYS A 208 -17.72 -5.06 -10.56
CA LYS A 208 -16.67 -5.71 -9.77
C LYS A 208 -15.36 -4.91 -9.83
N LYS A 209 -14.94 -4.51 -11.03
CA LYS A 209 -13.70 -3.71 -11.23
C LYS A 209 -13.84 -2.29 -10.67
N GLY A 210 -15.05 -1.72 -10.65
CA GLY A 210 -15.35 -0.44 -10.03
C GLY A 210 -15.25 -0.41 -8.49
N ASP A 211 -15.13 -1.58 -7.84
CA ASP A 211 -14.84 -1.78 -6.40
C ASP A 211 -15.65 -0.86 -5.45
N GLY A 212 -16.95 -0.74 -5.71
CA GLY A 212 -17.87 0.10 -4.93
C GLY A 212 -17.84 1.59 -5.29
N SER A 213 -17.12 1.97 -6.33
CA SER A 213 -17.08 3.31 -6.91
C SER A 213 -17.98 3.38 -8.15
N MET A 214 -19.06 4.14 -8.08
CA MET A 214 -19.93 4.38 -9.24
C MET A 214 -19.21 5.15 -10.35
N ARG A 215 -18.35 6.11 -9.98
CA ARG A 215 -17.60 6.92 -10.94
C ARG A 215 -16.63 6.05 -11.76
N ASP A 216 -15.91 5.15 -11.09
CA ASP A 216 -14.92 4.32 -11.77
C ASP A 216 -15.63 3.26 -12.62
N ALA A 217 -16.76 2.69 -12.13
CA ALA A 217 -17.59 1.78 -12.93
C ALA A 217 -18.14 2.46 -14.21
N LEU A 218 -18.63 3.71 -14.11
CA LEU A 218 -19.08 4.48 -15.28
C LEU A 218 -17.94 4.81 -16.22
N SER A 219 -16.74 5.13 -15.71
CA SER A 219 -15.58 5.41 -16.54
C SER A 219 -15.11 4.17 -17.30
N LEU A 220 -15.11 3.00 -16.67
CA LEU A 220 -14.78 1.72 -17.29
C LEU A 220 -15.81 1.35 -18.38
N LEU A 221 -17.10 1.53 -18.08
CA LEU A 221 -18.17 1.28 -19.06
C LEU A 221 -18.03 2.20 -20.27
N ASP A 222 -17.75 3.47 -20.04
CA ASP A 222 -17.53 4.48 -21.07
C ASP A 222 -16.36 4.11 -22.01
N GLN A 223 -15.28 3.64 -21.42
CA GLN A 223 -14.11 3.14 -22.14
C GLN A 223 -14.46 1.94 -23.03
N CYS A 224 -15.23 0.97 -22.50
CA CYS A 224 -15.65 -0.20 -23.25
C CYS A 224 -16.57 0.15 -24.43
N ILE A 225 -17.53 1.06 -24.21
CA ILE A 225 -18.44 1.53 -25.28
C ILE A 225 -17.68 2.29 -26.36
N ALA A 226 -16.71 3.12 -25.97
CA ALA A 226 -15.92 3.88 -26.94
C ALA A 226 -15.07 2.96 -27.84
N PHE A 227 -14.61 1.82 -27.31
CA PHE A 227 -13.81 0.86 -28.06
C PHE A 227 -14.66 0.04 -29.06
N TYR A 228 -15.84 -0.43 -28.63
CA TYR A 228 -16.78 -1.22 -29.45
C TYR A 228 -18.03 -0.40 -29.82
N LEU A 229 -17.79 0.78 -30.42
CA LEU A 229 -18.86 1.72 -30.72
C LEU A 229 -19.86 1.15 -31.74
N GLY A 230 -21.13 1.07 -31.33
CA GLY A 230 -22.22 0.60 -32.21
C GLY A 230 -22.39 -0.94 -32.20
N GLU A 231 -21.60 -1.67 -31.43
CA GLU A 231 -21.73 -3.11 -31.27
C GLU A 231 -22.36 -3.43 -29.91
N LYS A 232 -22.94 -4.63 -29.79
CA LYS A 232 -23.39 -5.16 -28.50
C LYS A 232 -22.17 -5.43 -27.63
N LEU A 233 -22.13 -4.84 -26.43
CA LEU A 233 -21.04 -5.03 -25.49
C LEU A 233 -21.15 -6.39 -24.81
N THR A 234 -20.32 -7.34 -25.22
CA THR A 234 -20.25 -8.69 -24.64
C THR A 234 -19.28 -8.72 -23.46
N TYR A 235 -19.32 -9.80 -22.68
CA TYR A 235 -18.36 -10.03 -21.61
C TYR A 235 -16.91 -10.11 -22.14
N GLU A 236 -16.71 -10.75 -23.28
CA GLU A 236 -15.40 -10.89 -23.94
C GLU A 236 -14.83 -9.51 -24.34
N HIS A 237 -15.66 -8.65 -24.92
CA HIS A 237 -15.28 -7.27 -25.26
C HIS A 237 -14.79 -6.49 -24.02
N VAL A 238 -15.46 -6.66 -22.89
CA VAL A 238 -15.07 -6.00 -21.63
C VAL A 238 -13.74 -6.55 -21.10
N LEU A 239 -13.51 -7.85 -21.20
CA LEU A 239 -12.24 -8.46 -20.80
C LEU A 239 -11.08 -7.93 -21.66
N ASP A 240 -11.29 -7.84 -22.96
CA ASP A 240 -10.29 -7.34 -23.91
C ASP A 240 -9.89 -5.88 -23.60
N VAL A 241 -10.87 -4.98 -23.47
CA VAL A 241 -10.62 -3.55 -23.20
C VAL A 241 -9.99 -3.32 -21.82
N LEU A 242 -10.42 -4.05 -20.80
CA LEU A 242 -9.92 -3.86 -19.44
C LEU A 242 -8.64 -4.65 -19.15
N GLY A 243 -8.10 -5.34 -20.16
CA GLY A 243 -6.86 -6.09 -20.04
C GLY A 243 -6.93 -7.20 -18.98
N ALA A 244 -8.12 -7.70 -18.69
CA ALA A 244 -8.30 -8.73 -17.69
C ALA A 244 -7.82 -10.08 -18.23
N VAL A 245 -7.09 -10.80 -17.40
CA VAL A 245 -6.68 -12.17 -17.71
C VAL A 245 -7.87 -13.09 -17.47
N ASP A 246 -8.20 -13.91 -18.45
CA ASP A 246 -9.21 -14.94 -18.29
C ASP A 246 -8.77 -15.92 -17.19
N THR A 247 -9.73 -16.47 -16.46
CA THR A 247 -9.47 -17.48 -15.42
C THR A 247 -8.71 -18.67 -16.00
N ASP A 248 -8.96 -19.00 -17.27
CA ASP A 248 -8.31 -20.09 -18.00
C ASP A 248 -6.80 -19.88 -18.18
N GLU A 249 -6.37 -18.64 -18.42
CA GLU A 249 -4.93 -18.32 -18.52
C GLU A 249 -4.23 -18.47 -17.16
N PHE A 250 -4.90 -18.09 -16.08
CA PHE A 250 -4.38 -18.33 -14.72
C PHE A 250 -4.35 -19.79 -14.34
N SER A 251 -5.33 -20.57 -14.82
CA SER A 251 -5.36 -22.02 -14.67
C SER A 251 -4.13 -22.67 -15.32
N LYS A 252 -3.84 -22.30 -16.57
CA LYS A 252 -2.66 -22.79 -17.28
C LYS A 252 -1.37 -22.40 -16.56
N LEU A 253 -1.24 -21.12 -16.18
CA LEU A 253 -0.08 -20.63 -15.45
C LEU A 253 0.12 -21.38 -14.13
N LEU A 254 -0.96 -21.65 -13.38
CA LEU A 254 -0.89 -22.41 -12.13
C LEU A 254 -0.40 -23.84 -12.36
N ARG A 255 -0.89 -24.53 -13.39
CA ARG A 255 -0.46 -25.90 -13.74
C ARG A 255 1.03 -25.93 -14.09
N GLU A 256 1.49 -25.01 -14.93
CA GLU A 256 2.91 -24.86 -15.28
C GLU A 256 3.80 -24.61 -14.06
N VAL A 257 3.31 -23.77 -13.12
CA VAL A 257 4.00 -23.50 -11.85
C VAL A 257 4.07 -24.78 -10.99
N LEU A 258 2.99 -25.56 -10.91
CA LEU A 258 2.95 -26.81 -10.15
C LEU A 258 3.85 -27.88 -10.73
N ASP A 259 3.96 -27.94 -12.04
CA ASP A 259 4.90 -28.83 -12.75
C ASP A 259 6.36 -28.41 -12.55
N GLY A 260 6.58 -27.16 -12.12
CA GLY A 260 7.91 -26.58 -11.86
C GLY A 260 8.69 -26.25 -13.14
N ASP A 261 8.00 -26.14 -14.28
CA ASP A 261 8.59 -25.78 -15.57
C ASP A 261 8.75 -24.26 -15.70
N VAL A 262 9.89 -23.77 -15.22
CA VAL A 262 10.23 -22.33 -15.26
C VAL A 262 10.19 -21.77 -16.69
N THR A 263 10.56 -22.60 -17.70
CA THR A 263 10.65 -22.15 -19.09
C THR A 263 9.25 -21.85 -19.63
N GLN A 264 8.29 -22.75 -19.43
CA GLN A 264 6.91 -22.55 -19.86
C GLN A 264 6.25 -21.38 -19.14
N VAL A 265 6.46 -21.26 -17.82
CA VAL A 265 5.93 -20.14 -17.02
C VAL A 265 6.41 -18.78 -17.56
N ILE A 266 7.72 -18.66 -17.91
CA ILE A 266 8.24 -17.40 -18.44
C ILE A 266 7.75 -17.13 -19.86
N LEU A 267 7.64 -18.16 -20.71
CA LEU A 267 7.07 -18.01 -22.07
C LEU A 267 5.59 -17.61 -22.00
N HIS A 268 4.82 -18.17 -21.06
CA HIS A 268 3.43 -17.79 -20.83
C HIS A 268 3.32 -16.33 -20.38
N LEU A 269 4.17 -15.91 -19.44
CA LEU A 269 4.26 -14.50 -19.04
C LEU A 269 4.58 -13.58 -20.22
N GLU A 270 5.53 -13.96 -21.07
CA GLU A 270 5.91 -13.20 -22.28
C GLU A 270 4.69 -12.99 -23.20
N ASN A 271 3.92 -14.05 -23.43
CA ASN A 271 2.69 -13.97 -24.24
C ASN A 271 1.68 -12.99 -23.66
N MET A 272 1.47 -13.00 -22.33
CA MET A 272 0.59 -12.04 -21.65
C MET A 272 1.10 -10.60 -21.79
N ILE A 273 2.42 -10.39 -21.71
CA ILE A 273 3.04 -9.06 -21.92
C ILE A 273 2.86 -8.59 -23.35
N MET A 274 3.05 -9.46 -24.35
CA MET A 274 2.88 -9.13 -25.77
C MET A 274 1.42 -8.78 -26.11
N GLN A 275 0.45 -9.31 -25.36
CA GLN A 275 -0.96 -8.91 -25.43
C GLN A 275 -1.24 -7.53 -24.81
N GLY A 276 -0.23 -6.83 -24.30
CA GLY A 276 -0.37 -5.48 -23.74
C GLY A 276 -0.96 -5.42 -22.33
N ARG A 277 -0.91 -6.50 -21.57
CA ARG A 277 -1.49 -6.56 -20.22
C ARG A 277 -0.65 -5.79 -19.19
N ASP A 278 -1.30 -5.03 -18.31
CA ASP A 278 -0.61 -4.34 -17.21
C ASP A 278 -0.12 -5.33 -16.16
N LEU A 279 1.19 -5.30 -15.89
CA LEU A 279 1.84 -6.24 -14.97
C LEU A 279 1.37 -6.07 -13.52
N THR A 280 1.02 -4.85 -13.10
CA THR A 280 0.52 -4.60 -11.75
C THR A 280 -0.87 -5.20 -11.58
N GLN A 281 -1.71 -5.06 -12.62
CA GLN A 281 -3.03 -5.66 -12.63
C GLN A 281 -2.95 -7.20 -12.67
N LEU A 282 -2.05 -7.77 -13.47
CA LEU A 282 -1.79 -9.22 -13.53
C LEU A 282 -1.45 -9.79 -12.15
N VAL A 283 -0.55 -9.14 -11.40
CA VAL A 283 -0.19 -9.55 -10.04
C VAL A 283 -1.39 -9.50 -9.10
N ASN A 284 -2.21 -8.46 -9.20
CA ASN A 284 -3.42 -8.32 -8.40
C ASN A 284 -4.43 -9.44 -8.72
N ASP A 285 -4.72 -9.66 -9.99
CA ASP A 285 -5.72 -10.64 -10.45
C ASP A 285 -5.26 -12.07 -10.14
N PHE A 286 -3.97 -12.40 -10.30
CA PHE A 286 -3.44 -13.70 -9.93
C PHE A 286 -3.47 -13.95 -8.42
N THR A 287 -3.18 -12.92 -7.61
CA THR A 287 -3.33 -13.02 -6.14
C THR A 287 -4.78 -13.29 -5.76
N TRP A 288 -5.75 -12.63 -6.40
CA TRP A 288 -7.18 -12.87 -6.21
C TRP A 288 -7.58 -14.30 -6.62
N TYR A 289 -7.05 -14.79 -7.73
CA TYR A 289 -7.28 -16.15 -8.19
C TYR A 289 -6.79 -17.18 -7.16
N LEU A 290 -5.54 -17.06 -6.68
CA LEU A 290 -4.99 -17.94 -5.63
C LEU A 290 -5.80 -17.87 -4.31
N ARG A 291 -6.23 -16.66 -3.91
CA ARG A 291 -7.10 -16.49 -2.74
C ARG A 291 -8.43 -17.20 -2.91
N ASN A 292 -9.03 -17.16 -4.11
CA ASN A 292 -10.29 -17.83 -4.38
C ASN A 292 -10.14 -19.35 -4.26
N LEU A 293 -9.05 -19.93 -4.76
CA LEU A 293 -8.73 -21.35 -4.58
C LEU A 293 -8.62 -21.72 -3.09
N LEU A 294 -7.95 -20.90 -2.29
CA LEU A 294 -7.81 -21.13 -0.86
C LEU A 294 -9.15 -21.07 -0.12
N LEU A 295 -10.03 -20.14 -0.48
CA LEU A 295 -11.36 -20.02 0.11
C LEU A 295 -12.24 -21.23 -0.21
N LEU A 296 -12.20 -21.73 -1.44
CA LEU A 296 -12.93 -22.94 -1.85
C LEU A 296 -12.49 -24.18 -1.07
N LYS A 297 -11.23 -24.25 -0.67
CA LYS A 297 -10.73 -25.35 0.18
C LYS A 297 -11.10 -25.19 1.65
N SER A 298 -11.25 -23.96 2.11
CA SER A 298 -11.47 -23.68 3.53
C SER A 298 -12.92 -23.82 3.98
N SER A 299 -13.90 -23.80 3.05
CA SER A 299 -15.33 -23.86 3.38
C SER A 299 -16.19 -24.26 2.17
N ASP A 300 -17.13 -25.18 2.42
CA ASP A 300 -18.03 -25.72 1.39
C ASP A 300 -19.14 -24.74 0.94
N ASN A 301 -19.38 -23.64 1.69
CA ASN A 301 -20.48 -22.69 1.43
C ASN A 301 -20.00 -21.30 0.97
N MET A 302 -18.83 -21.22 0.33
CA MET A 302 -18.28 -19.94 -0.13
C MET A 302 -18.69 -19.54 -1.55
N GLU A 303 -19.57 -20.30 -2.19
CA GLU A 303 -20.02 -20.08 -3.57
C GLU A 303 -20.64 -18.68 -3.75
N ASP A 304 -21.44 -18.22 -2.78
CA ASP A 304 -22.06 -16.89 -2.79
C ASP A 304 -21.06 -15.73 -2.61
N VAL A 305 -19.87 -16.03 -2.05
CA VAL A 305 -18.81 -15.05 -1.81
C VAL A 305 -17.86 -14.94 -3.00
N LEU A 306 -17.80 -15.99 -3.83
CA LEU A 306 -16.86 -16.12 -4.94
C LEU A 306 -17.53 -15.61 -6.20
N ASP A 307 -18.17 -14.74 -6.45
CA ASP A 307 -18.63 -13.98 -7.64
C ASP A 307 -18.14 -14.57 -9.00
N VAL A 308 -18.27 -15.90 -9.16
CA VAL A 308 -17.79 -16.69 -10.32
C VAL A 308 -18.99 -17.35 -10.99
N SER A 309 -18.92 -17.57 -12.30
CA SER A 309 -19.95 -18.34 -12.99
C SER A 309 -19.93 -19.82 -12.54
N ALA A 310 -21.05 -20.52 -12.66
CA ALA A 310 -21.15 -21.93 -12.26
C ALA A 310 -20.11 -22.82 -12.97
N GLU A 311 -19.85 -22.56 -14.26
CA GLU A 311 -18.84 -23.27 -15.05
C GLU A 311 -17.42 -23.04 -14.52
N ASN A 312 -17.07 -21.80 -14.23
CA ASN A 312 -15.76 -21.46 -13.66
C ASN A 312 -15.62 -21.95 -12.21
N LEU A 313 -16.71 -22.14 -11.49
CA LEU A 313 -16.69 -22.66 -10.12
C LEU A 313 -16.25 -24.11 -10.06
N GLU A 314 -16.75 -24.97 -10.97
CA GLU A 314 -16.34 -26.38 -11.05
C GLU A 314 -14.84 -26.48 -11.38
N GLN A 315 -14.37 -25.72 -12.37
CA GLN A 315 -12.96 -25.66 -12.72
C GLN A 315 -12.08 -25.21 -11.54
N LEU A 316 -12.49 -24.14 -10.83
CA LEU A 316 -11.77 -23.67 -9.65
C LEU A 316 -11.75 -24.70 -8.51
N LYS A 317 -12.83 -25.51 -8.33
CA LYS A 317 -12.85 -26.61 -7.36
C LYS A 317 -11.85 -27.71 -7.72
N GLU A 318 -11.77 -28.10 -9.00
CA GLU A 318 -10.77 -29.05 -9.47
C GLU A 318 -9.34 -28.55 -9.23
N GLU A 319 -9.07 -27.30 -9.58
CA GLU A 319 -7.76 -26.67 -9.40
C GLU A 319 -7.41 -26.51 -7.92
N ALA A 320 -8.38 -26.14 -7.08
CA ALA A 320 -8.19 -26.10 -5.65
C ALA A 320 -7.78 -27.47 -5.09
N ALA A 321 -8.35 -28.57 -5.60
CA ALA A 321 -7.98 -29.91 -5.19
C ALA A 321 -6.54 -30.31 -5.59
N MET A 322 -6.01 -29.76 -6.69
CA MET A 322 -4.65 -30.04 -7.16
C MET A 322 -3.57 -29.43 -6.26
N VAL A 323 -3.84 -28.30 -5.62
CA VAL A 323 -2.86 -27.54 -4.84
C VAL A 323 -3.09 -27.71 -3.35
N ARG A 324 -2.05 -27.84 -2.57
CA ARG A 324 -2.14 -27.94 -1.11
C ARG A 324 -2.30 -26.57 -0.47
N ASP A 325 -2.91 -26.53 0.71
CA ASP A 325 -3.15 -25.28 1.45
C ASP A 325 -1.86 -24.53 1.77
N ASP A 326 -0.83 -25.26 2.22
CA ASP A 326 0.49 -24.70 2.53
C ASP A 326 1.12 -24.04 1.30
N THR A 327 0.98 -24.69 0.13
CA THR A 327 1.51 -24.20 -1.14
C THR A 327 0.75 -22.95 -1.60
N LEU A 328 -0.58 -22.95 -1.49
CA LEU A 328 -1.40 -21.76 -1.79
C LEU A 328 -1.05 -20.60 -0.86
N MET A 329 -0.89 -20.85 0.44
CA MET A 329 -0.49 -19.82 1.40
C MET A 329 0.89 -19.23 1.07
N ARG A 330 1.84 -20.06 0.66
CA ARG A 330 3.15 -19.62 0.19
C ARG A 330 3.04 -18.74 -1.05
N TYR A 331 2.26 -19.16 -2.05
CA TYR A 331 2.05 -18.41 -3.29
C TYR A 331 1.40 -17.05 -3.03
N ILE A 332 0.35 -17.02 -2.21
CA ILE A 332 -0.33 -15.77 -1.83
C ILE A 332 0.62 -14.83 -1.11
N ARG A 333 1.49 -15.33 -0.22
CA ARG A 333 2.47 -14.50 0.48
C ARG A 333 3.46 -13.87 -0.49
N ILE A 334 4.07 -14.66 -1.38
CA ILE A 334 5.05 -14.16 -2.37
C ILE A 334 4.41 -13.06 -3.24
N PHE A 335 3.20 -13.30 -3.72
CA PHE A 335 2.50 -12.34 -4.58
C PHE A 335 1.96 -11.12 -3.82
N SER A 336 1.59 -11.24 -2.54
CA SER A 336 1.23 -10.11 -1.68
C SER A 336 2.43 -9.20 -1.38
N GLU A 337 3.61 -9.77 -1.16
CA GLU A 337 4.85 -9.00 -1.04
C GLU A 337 5.18 -8.28 -2.36
N LEU A 338 5.05 -8.99 -3.49
CA LEU A 338 5.23 -8.41 -4.81
C LEU A 338 4.26 -7.26 -5.10
N GLN A 339 2.99 -7.37 -4.71
CA GLN A 339 1.98 -6.31 -4.86
C GLN A 339 2.40 -4.98 -4.23
N ASN A 340 3.05 -5.05 -3.06
CA ASN A 340 3.52 -3.85 -2.37
C ASN A 340 4.75 -3.24 -3.05
N GLN A 341 5.62 -4.07 -3.60
CA GLN A 341 6.90 -3.65 -4.18
C GLN A 341 6.77 -3.20 -5.64
N ILE A 342 5.92 -3.86 -6.45
CA ILE A 342 5.83 -3.65 -7.89
C ILE A 342 5.40 -2.22 -8.29
N LYS A 343 4.66 -1.53 -7.40
CA LYS A 343 4.20 -0.16 -7.63
C LYS A 343 5.35 0.84 -7.77
N TYR A 344 6.45 0.59 -7.05
CA TYR A 344 7.61 1.48 -6.95
C TYR A 344 8.83 0.94 -7.69
N ALA A 345 8.70 -0.21 -8.35
CA ALA A 345 9.80 -0.88 -9.01
C ALA A 345 10.16 -0.22 -10.35
N GLY A 346 11.44 -0.01 -10.60
CA GLY A 346 11.95 0.43 -11.90
C GLY A 346 11.78 -0.61 -13.01
N SER A 347 11.84 -1.91 -12.69
CA SER A 347 11.61 -3.01 -13.61
C SER A 347 10.55 -3.98 -13.06
N LYS A 348 9.29 -3.70 -13.39
CA LYS A 348 8.14 -4.53 -12.98
C LYS A 348 8.24 -5.97 -13.51
N ARG A 349 8.71 -6.12 -14.75
CA ARG A 349 8.86 -7.41 -15.43
C ARG A 349 9.81 -8.33 -14.66
N VAL A 350 11.02 -7.88 -14.35
CA VAL A 350 12.02 -8.69 -13.64
C VAL A 350 11.52 -9.14 -12.27
N MET A 351 10.81 -8.26 -11.55
CA MET A 351 10.25 -8.64 -10.26
C MET A 351 9.19 -9.74 -10.36
N LEU A 352 8.34 -9.67 -11.39
CA LEU A 352 7.32 -10.69 -11.62
C LEU A 352 7.95 -12.02 -12.06
N GLU A 353 8.93 -11.99 -12.96
CA GLU A 353 9.70 -13.17 -13.37
C GLU A 353 10.36 -13.86 -12.17
N VAL A 354 11.03 -13.09 -11.30
CA VAL A 354 11.65 -13.62 -10.07
C VAL A 354 10.61 -14.24 -9.14
N ALA A 355 9.45 -13.60 -8.98
CA ALA A 355 8.38 -14.13 -8.14
C ALA A 355 7.85 -15.46 -8.69
N LEU A 356 7.59 -15.55 -10.00
CA LEU A 356 7.15 -16.79 -10.66
C LEU A 356 8.20 -17.92 -10.55
N ILE A 357 9.49 -17.59 -10.72
CA ILE A 357 10.58 -18.55 -10.50
C ILE A 357 10.59 -19.08 -9.06
N LYS A 358 10.36 -18.22 -8.06
CA LYS A 358 10.23 -18.62 -6.66
C LYS A 358 9.04 -19.56 -6.44
N LEU A 359 7.90 -19.35 -7.12
CA LEU A 359 6.79 -20.29 -7.04
C LEU A 359 7.21 -21.71 -7.51
N CYS A 360 7.89 -21.79 -8.68
CA CYS A 360 8.34 -23.05 -9.26
C CYS A 360 9.46 -23.72 -8.43
N ARG A 361 10.30 -22.92 -7.75
CA ARG A 361 11.50 -23.40 -7.04
C ARG A 361 11.49 -23.00 -5.57
N PRO A 362 10.87 -23.80 -4.67
CA PRO A 362 10.88 -23.55 -3.23
C PRO A 362 12.27 -23.46 -2.61
N GLN A 363 13.29 -23.97 -3.32
CA GLN A 363 14.69 -23.96 -2.86
C GLN A 363 15.29 -22.55 -2.78
N MET A 364 14.74 -21.60 -3.51
CA MET A 364 15.20 -20.20 -3.52
C MET A 364 14.71 -19.37 -2.34
N GLU A 365 13.86 -19.96 -1.49
CA GLU A 365 13.35 -19.30 -0.29
C GLU A 365 13.81 -20.00 0.99
N GLN A 366 14.03 -19.22 2.06
CA GLN A 366 14.55 -19.71 3.34
C GLN A 366 13.47 -19.72 4.45
N ASP A 367 12.21 -19.49 4.12
CA ASP A 367 11.15 -19.47 5.11
C ASP A 367 10.64 -20.89 5.48
N GLN A 368 9.93 -20.98 6.60
CA GLN A 368 9.48 -22.27 7.15
C GLN A 368 8.56 -23.04 6.20
N LEU A 369 7.67 -22.36 5.45
CA LEU A 369 6.75 -23.02 4.52
C LEU A 369 7.48 -23.63 3.33
N SER A 370 8.48 -22.92 2.80
CA SER A 370 9.35 -23.42 1.72
C SER A 370 10.20 -24.61 2.16
N VAL A 371 10.70 -24.58 3.40
CA VAL A 371 11.45 -25.72 3.98
C VAL A 371 10.52 -26.93 4.15
N LEU A 372 9.33 -26.76 4.68
CA LEU A 372 8.33 -27.83 4.81
C LEU A 372 7.96 -28.45 3.45
N GLU A 373 7.76 -27.63 2.43
CA GLU A 373 7.44 -28.10 1.08
C GLU A 373 8.62 -28.92 0.48
N ARG A 374 9.85 -28.48 0.71
CA ARG A 374 11.06 -29.22 0.30
C ARG A 374 11.19 -30.56 1.02
N VAL A 375 10.97 -30.60 2.32
CA VAL A 375 11.01 -31.85 3.10
C VAL A 375 9.96 -32.83 2.56
N ARG A 376 8.73 -32.39 2.36
CA ARG A 376 7.65 -33.23 1.83
C ARG A 376 7.90 -33.71 0.39
N ARG A 377 8.55 -32.87 -0.45
CA ARG A 377 8.95 -33.27 -1.81
C ARG A 377 9.99 -34.40 -1.76
N LEU A 378 10.94 -34.30 -0.86
CA LEU A 378 11.93 -35.37 -0.64
C LEU A 378 11.30 -36.65 -0.08
N GLU A 379 10.37 -36.52 0.88
CA GLU A 379 9.59 -37.66 1.40
C GLU A 379 8.82 -38.38 0.27
N LYS A 380 8.15 -37.63 -0.61
CA LYS A 380 7.42 -38.19 -1.75
C LYS A 380 8.39 -38.87 -2.74
N GLN A 381 9.55 -38.31 -2.99
CA GLN A 381 10.59 -38.92 -3.85
C GLN A 381 11.14 -40.20 -3.23
N LEU A 382 11.37 -40.24 -1.93
CA LEU A 382 11.78 -41.46 -1.21
C LEU A 382 10.70 -42.53 -1.23
N ALA A 383 9.43 -42.15 -1.04
CA ALA A 383 8.29 -43.07 -1.09
C ALA A 383 8.05 -43.66 -2.49
N SER A 384 8.37 -42.93 -3.56
CA SER A 384 8.29 -43.39 -4.95
C SER A 384 9.50 -44.24 -5.40
N GLY A 385 10.47 -44.50 -4.53
CA GLY A 385 11.62 -45.37 -4.81
C GLY A 385 12.68 -44.77 -5.76
N VAL A 386 12.57 -43.49 -6.07
CA VAL A 386 13.56 -42.77 -6.89
C VAL A 386 14.74 -42.39 -6.02
N VAL A 387 15.81 -43.19 -6.08
CA VAL A 387 17.11 -42.81 -5.50
C VAL A 387 17.65 -41.66 -6.33
N VAL A 388 17.65 -40.46 -5.78
CA VAL A 388 18.27 -39.30 -6.40
C VAL A 388 19.79 -39.54 -6.42
N ARG A 389 20.32 -39.96 -7.56
CA ARG A 389 21.75 -39.83 -7.82
C ARG A 389 22.05 -38.33 -7.89
N GLN A 390 22.75 -37.82 -6.89
CA GLN A 390 23.38 -36.51 -6.99
C GLN A 390 24.27 -36.53 -8.25
N GLN A 391 23.97 -35.68 -9.22
CA GLN A 391 24.90 -35.36 -10.28
C GLN A 391 26.08 -34.64 -9.64
N ASP A 392 27.23 -35.31 -9.67
CA ASP A 392 28.55 -34.76 -9.32
C ASP A 392 28.78 -33.48 -10.13
N THR A 393 28.68 -32.33 -9.49
CA THR A 393 29.42 -31.15 -9.91
C THR A 393 30.85 -31.31 -9.47
N GLY A 394 31.73 -31.45 -10.46
CA GLY A 394 33.10 -31.86 -10.36
C GLY A 394 33.96 -31.16 -9.31
N GLY A 395 34.82 -32.00 -8.74
CA GLY A 395 36.16 -31.64 -8.37
C GLY A 395 36.40 -31.12 -6.95
N TYR A 396 36.55 -32.02 -6.02
CA TYR A 396 37.69 -32.09 -5.08
C TYR A 396 37.54 -33.37 -4.25
N THR A 397 38.33 -34.36 -4.53
CA THR A 397 38.53 -35.52 -3.66
C THR A 397 39.66 -35.20 -2.69
N PRO A 398 39.44 -35.25 -1.37
CA PRO A 398 40.47 -35.63 -0.44
C PRO A 398 40.27 -37.11 -0.11
N GLU A 399 41.24 -37.94 -0.50
CA GLU A 399 41.41 -39.29 0.05
C GLU A 399 41.59 -39.19 1.55
N GLY A 400 40.70 -39.83 2.31
CA GLY A 400 40.78 -39.93 3.77
C GLY A 400 39.69 -40.87 4.27
N ASN A 401 40.09 -42.14 4.51
CA ASN A 401 39.27 -43.13 5.20
C ASN A 401 38.83 -42.59 6.57
N PHE A 402 37.54 -42.40 6.77
CA PHE A 402 36.99 -42.15 8.10
C PHE A 402 36.34 -43.42 8.66
N ASP A 403 37.00 -43.94 9.69
CA ASP A 403 36.56 -45.09 10.47
C ASP A 403 35.50 -44.64 11.51
N TYR A 404 34.29 -45.21 11.50
CA TYR A 404 33.11 -44.80 12.28
C TYR A 404 33.09 -45.33 13.72
N GLN A 405 34.24 -45.48 14.39
CA GLN A 405 34.22 -46.07 15.74
C GLN A 405 34.77 -45.23 16.89
N ASN A 406 35.08 -43.94 16.73
CA ASN A 406 35.43 -43.14 17.91
C ASN A 406 34.91 -41.68 17.78
N PRO A 407 34.22 -41.11 18.80
CA PRO A 407 33.90 -39.68 18.84
C PRO A 407 35.20 -38.90 19.11
N VAL A 408 35.74 -38.28 18.07
CA VAL A 408 36.89 -37.39 18.22
C VAL A 408 36.41 -36.08 18.82
N ASN A 409 36.81 -35.81 20.04
CA ASN A 409 36.75 -34.50 20.66
C ASN A 409 37.56 -33.52 19.78
N VAL A 410 36.85 -32.63 19.06
CA VAL A 410 37.50 -31.50 18.38
C VAL A 410 37.83 -30.47 19.49
N ALA A 411 39.08 -30.47 19.90
CA ALA A 411 39.61 -29.45 20.77
C ALA A 411 39.57 -28.09 20.04
N ALA A 412 38.92 -27.11 20.64
CA ALA A 412 39.04 -25.72 20.22
C ALA A 412 40.52 -25.27 20.39
N PRO A 413 41.06 -24.50 19.44
CA PRO A 413 42.39 -23.92 19.58
C PRO A 413 42.37 -22.83 20.67
N GLY A 414 43.00 -23.06 21.78
CA GLY A 414 43.09 -22.13 22.91
C GLY A 414 43.02 -22.86 24.26
N GLY A 415 44.07 -23.69 24.53
CA GLY A 415 44.20 -24.34 25.84
C GLY A 415 44.33 -23.31 26.96
N ILE A 416 43.47 -23.45 27.94
CA ILE A 416 43.66 -22.84 29.27
C ILE A 416 44.33 -23.90 30.11
N ASP A 417 45.54 -23.62 30.60
CA ASP A 417 46.21 -24.43 31.59
C ASP A 417 45.39 -24.49 32.89
N PRO A 418 45.30 -25.62 33.57
CA PRO A 418 44.45 -25.80 34.73
C PRO A 418 44.92 -25.08 36.01
N ASP A 419 45.96 -24.22 35.93
CA ASP A 419 46.49 -23.48 37.08
C ASP A 419 46.78 -22.00 36.73
N GLY A 420 45.85 -21.30 36.14
CA GLY A 420 46.03 -19.89 35.79
C GLY A 420 44.78 -19.07 36.08
N THR A 421 44.86 -18.29 37.13
CA THR A 421 43.96 -17.20 37.50
C THR A 421 43.41 -16.48 36.25
N ALA A 422 42.09 -16.46 36.13
CA ALA A 422 41.37 -15.62 35.15
C ALA A 422 41.87 -14.18 35.28
N GLY A 423 42.64 -13.71 34.31
CA GLY A 423 43.03 -12.31 34.21
C GLY A 423 41.78 -11.47 34.00
N SER A 424 41.37 -10.73 35.01
CA SER A 424 40.41 -9.65 34.88
C SER A 424 41.03 -8.64 33.91
N THR A 425 40.48 -8.53 32.69
CA THR A 425 40.74 -7.40 31.80
C THR A 425 40.12 -6.16 32.41
N ASP A 426 40.96 -5.43 33.17
CA ASP A 426 40.62 -4.14 33.73
C ASP A 426 40.24 -3.20 32.60
N PRO A 427 38.99 -2.66 32.53
CA PRO A 427 38.55 -1.81 31.42
C PRO A 427 39.42 -0.55 31.21
N ALA A 428 40.17 -0.17 32.24
CA ALA A 428 41.04 1.02 32.21
C ALA A 428 42.32 0.88 31.36
N LYS A 429 42.62 -0.31 30.76
CA LYS A 429 43.83 -0.56 29.96
C LYS A 429 43.57 -0.72 28.47
N LEU A 430 42.33 -0.68 28.02
CA LEU A 430 42.00 -0.82 26.60
C LEU A 430 42.23 0.51 25.86
N GLN A 431 42.89 0.43 24.69
CA GLN A 431 43.05 1.61 23.80
C GLN A 431 41.71 1.99 23.19
N GLN A 432 41.47 3.31 23.05
CA GLN A 432 40.28 3.84 22.42
C GLN A 432 40.21 3.45 20.95
N ALA A 433 39.04 3.12 20.43
CA ALA A 433 38.86 2.67 19.06
C ALA A 433 39.13 3.80 18.07
N ALA A 434 39.92 3.53 17.03
CA ALA A 434 40.13 4.42 15.90
C ALA A 434 38.94 4.34 14.92
N PRO A 435 38.77 5.30 13.98
CA PRO A 435 37.69 5.25 12.99
C PRO A 435 37.63 3.95 12.18
N GLU A 436 38.78 3.35 11.85
CA GLU A 436 38.87 2.05 11.17
C GLU A 436 38.30 0.88 12.01
N ASP A 437 38.48 0.94 13.34
CA ASP A 437 37.93 -0.04 14.26
C ASP A 437 36.41 0.10 14.36
N LEU A 438 35.85 1.32 14.32
CA LEU A 438 34.42 1.58 14.30
C LEU A 438 33.76 1.03 13.03
N GLN A 439 34.42 1.14 11.89
CA GLN A 439 33.96 0.58 10.63
C GLN A 439 33.88 -0.96 10.69
N LYS A 440 34.87 -1.63 11.28
CA LYS A 440 34.84 -3.07 11.53
C LYS A 440 33.71 -3.48 12.45
N ILE A 441 33.45 -2.68 13.50
CA ILE A 441 32.36 -2.92 14.46
C ILE A 441 31.00 -2.82 13.77
N VAL A 442 30.80 -1.85 12.91
CA VAL A 442 29.57 -1.74 12.09
C VAL A 442 29.39 -2.97 11.18
N GLY A 443 30.46 -3.46 10.55
CA GLY A 443 30.44 -4.68 9.73
C GLY A 443 30.11 -5.95 10.53
N MET A 444 30.49 -6.00 11.83
CA MET A 444 30.21 -7.13 12.72
C MET A 444 28.92 -6.95 13.56
N TRP A 445 28.09 -5.94 13.28
CA TRP A 445 26.92 -5.60 14.09
C TRP A 445 25.99 -6.77 14.36
N ARG A 446 25.72 -7.61 13.36
CA ARG A 446 24.89 -8.81 13.52
C ARG A 446 25.43 -9.79 14.56
N THR A 447 26.74 -9.89 14.66
CA THR A 447 27.42 -10.78 15.62
C THR A 447 27.38 -10.20 17.05
N ILE A 448 27.40 -8.89 17.19
CA ILE A 448 27.24 -8.17 18.46
C ILE A 448 25.80 -8.32 18.95
N LEU A 449 24.81 -8.15 18.08
CA LEU A 449 23.40 -8.36 18.38
C LEU A 449 23.10 -9.78 18.90
N ALA A 450 23.81 -10.79 18.41
CA ALA A 450 23.62 -12.17 18.85
C ALA A 450 23.98 -12.39 20.35
N GLN A 451 24.78 -11.52 20.95
CA GLN A 451 25.18 -11.59 22.35
C GLN A 451 24.27 -10.77 23.28
N THR A 452 23.37 -9.98 22.73
CA THR A 452 22.34 -9.29 23.51
C THR A 452 21.12 -10.19 23.72
N SER A 453 20.36 -10.00 24.80
CA SER A 453 19.23 -10.86 25.15
C SER A 453 17.96 -10.06 25.43
N GLY A 454 16.80 -10.75 25.39
CA GLY A 454 15.52 -10.20 25.79
C GLY A 454 14.97 -9.11 24.83
N ARG A 455 14.12 -8.22 25.36
CA ARG A 455 13.48 -7.14 24.61
C ARG A 455 14.46 -6.16 23.96
N PHE A 456 15.60 -5.95 24.61
CA PHE A 456 16.66 -5.06 24.13
C PHE A 456 17.24 -5.54 22.81
N ARG A 457 17.42 -6.85 22.62
CA ARG A 457 17.88 -7.43 21.35
C ARG A 457 16.90 -7.14 20.19
N VAL A 458 15.60 -7.22 20.47
CA VAL A 458 14.57 -7.00 19.43
C VAL A 458 14.60 -5.55 18.96
N VAL A 459 14.73 -4.61 19.89
CA VAL A 459 14.77 -3.17 19.58
C VAL A 459 16.08 -2.78 18.89
N LEU A 460 17.23 -3.34 19.30
CA LEU A 460 18.51 -3.13 18.64
C LEU A 460 18.59 -3.72 17.23
N ALA A 461 17.76 -4.71 16.91
CA ALA A 461 17.71 -5.30 15.58
C ALA A 461 17.16 -4.33 14.51
N SER A 462 16.32 -3.36 14.91
CA SER A 462 15.83 -2.28 14.03
C SER A 462 16.74 -1.05 14.00
N ALA A 463 17.75 -0.98 14.88
CA ALA A 463 18.66 0.16 14.97
C ALA A 463 19.83 0.06 14.00
N VAL A 464 20.27 1.21 13.50
CA VAL A 464 21.40 1.33 12.57
C VAL A 464 22.61 1.91 13.31
N PRO A 465 23.75 1.16 13.37
CA PRO A 465 24.99 1.70 13.94
C PRO A 465 25.65 2.67 12.95
N LYS A 466 25.99 3.88 13.41
CA LYS A 466 26.68 4.92 12.63
C LYS A 466 27.83 5.51 13.46
N PHE A 467 28.81 6.06 12.80
CA PHE A 467 29.91 6.81 13.43
C PHE A 467 30.22 8.08 12.67
N ASN A 468 30.79 9.08 13.35
CA ASN A 468 31.18 10.34 12.74
C ASN A 468 32.65 10.24 12.30
N THR A 469 32.91 10.43 11.02
CA THR A 469 34.26 10.42 10.44
C THR A 469 35.04 11.71 10.69
N GLU A 470 34.37 12.83 11.02
CA GLU A 470 35.01 14.14 11.26
C GLU A 470 35.44 14.33 12.71
N LYS A 471 34.90 13.54 13.64
CA LYS A 471 35.26 13.59 15.08
C LYS A 471 35.97 12.31 15.45
N GLU A 472 37.25 12.40 15.77
CA GLU A 472 38.03 11.26 16.30
C GLU A 472 37.72 10.98 17.79
N ASP A 473 36.43 11.01 18.18
CA ASP A 473 36.01 10.83 19.57
C ASP A 473 35.74 9.38 19.95
N GLY A 474 35.90 8.43 19.00
CA GLY A 474 35.67 7.00 19.23
C GLY A 474 34.23 6.65 19.62
N THR A 475 33.25 7.47 19.26
CA THR A 475 31.86 7.30 19.63
C THR A 475 31.07 6.59 18.51
N LEU A 476 30.40 5.49 18.87
CA LEU A 476 29.46 4.76 18.02
C LEU A 476 28.03 5.23 18.35
N TYR A 477 27.32 5.70 17.33
CA TYR A 477 25.95 6.13 17.46
C TYR A 477 25.01 5.01 17.02
N ILE A 478 24.04 4.67 17.88
CA ILE A 478 22.99 3.69 17.57
C ILE A 478 21.71 4.48 17.29
N VAL A 479 21.33 4.54 16.02
CA VAL A 479 20.19 5.32 15.53
C VAL A 479 18.94 4.44 15.48
N PHE A 480 17.91 4.79 16.24
CA PHE A 480 16.62 4.12 16.24
C PHE A 480 15.66 4.82 15.30
N SER A 481 15.00 4.05 14.41
CA SER A 481 13.93 4.53 13.54
C SER A 481 12.54 4.42 14.17
N ASP A 482 12.41 3.60 15.22
CA ASP A 482 11.14 3.26 15.84
C ASP A 482 10.94 3.94 17.20
N PHE A 483 9.68 4.26 17.53
CA PHE A 483 9.26 4.76 18.86
C PHE A 483 9.70 3.86 20.01
N LEU A 484 9.86 2.56 19.79
CA LEU A 484 10.33 1.60 20.79
C LEU A 484 11.77 1.87 21.25
N GLY A 485 12.58 2.52 20.42
CA GLY A 485 13.94 2.93 20.74
C GLY A 485 14.03 4.07 21.75
N GLU A 486 13.01 4.94 21.83
CA GLU A 486 12.98 6.12 22.69
C GLU A 486 13.21 5.77 24.19
N THR A 487 12.69 4.62 24.62
CA THR A 487 12.86 4.13 25.99
C THR A 487 14.33 3.86 26.34
N TYR A 488 15.19 3.59 25.37
CA TYR A 488 16.60 3.24 25.56
C TYR A 488 17.57 4.42 25.30
N VAL A 489 17.13 5.48 24.64
CA VAL A 489 17.97 6.64 24.33
C VAL A 489 18.59 7.28 25.58
N ASN A 490 17.88 7.28 26.70
CA ASN A 490 18.30 7.86 27.96
C ASN A 490 18.69 6.82 29.02
N ASP A 491 18.93 5.55 28.66
CA ASP A 491 19.32 4.49 29.60
C ASP A 491 20.85 4.24 29.54
N PRO A 492 21.66 4.86 30.44
CA PRO A 492 23.10 4.71 30.43
C PRO A 492 23.55 3.26 30.73
N LYS A 493 22.77 2.48 31.50
CA LYS A 493 23.11 1.08 31.78
C LYS A 493 23.09 0.19 30.55
N LYS A 494 22.21 0.47 29.61
CA LYS A 494 22.13 -0.29 28.34
C LYS A 494 23.25 0.10 27.37
N ALA A 495 23.68 1.35 27.38
CA ALA A 495 24.86 1.78 26.66
C ALA A 495 26.12 1.10 27.19
N GLU A 496 26.31 1.05 28.50
CA GLU A 496 27.44 0.34 29.17
C GLU A 496 27.48 -1.15 28.84
N VAL A 497 26.33 -1.82 28.78
CA VAL A 497 26.26 -3.24 28.40
C VAL A 497 26.74 -3.45 26.95
N LEU A 498 26.35 -2.56 26.02
CA LEU A 498 26.85 -2.63 24.63
C LEU A 498 28.34 -2.34 24.55
N GLU A 499 28.84 -1.35 25.26
CA GLU A 499 30.26 -1.02 25.36
C GLU A 499 31.08 -2.22 25.85
N GLN A 500 30.60 -2.93 26.88
CA GLN A 500 31.24 -4.14 27.41
C GLN A 500 31.25 -5.29 26.38
N ILE A 501 30.14 -5.52 25.68
CA ILE A 501 30.03 -6.54 24.63
C ILE A 501 30.99 -6.22 23.47
N ILE A 502 31.07 -4.97 23.05
CA ILE A 502 31.96 -4.51 21.99
C ILE A 502 33.43 -4.66 22.44
N ALA A 503 33.76 -4.20 23.64
CA ALA A 503 35.11 -4.31 24.20
C ALA A 503 35.58 -5.79 24.31
N ALA A 504 34.71 -6.68 24.78
CA ALA A 504 35.00 -8.10 24.88
C ALA A 504 35.29 -8.76 23.52
N LYS A 505 34.65 -8.29 22.45
CA LYS A 505 34.82 -8.84 21.10
C LYS A 505 35.96 -8.24 20.31
N THR A 506 36.21 -6.95 20.46
CA THR A 506 37.15 -6.19 19.62
C THR A 506 38.47 -5.87 20.33
N GLY A 507 38.50 -6.00 21.67
CA GLY A 507 39.67 -5.59 22.48
C GLY A 507 39.85 -4.06 22.47
N ARG A 508 38.87 -3.26 22.08
CA ARG A 508 38.92 -1.81 22.01
C ARG A 508 37.80 -1.17 22.83
N GLN A 509 38.08 -0.05 23.41
CA GLN A 509 37.09 0.73 24.16
C GLN A 509 36.35 1.67 23.21
N VAL A 510 35.01 1.56 23.18
CA VAL A 510 34.13 2.35 22.32
C VAL A 510 33.07 2.99 23.19
N LYS A 511 32.83 4.30 23.01
CA LYS A 511 31.69 4.97 23.62
C LYS A 511 30.44 4.76 22.75
N VAL A 512 29.33 4.35 23.38
CA VAL A 512 28.06 4.14 22.68
C VAL A 512 27.07 5.24 23.05
N LYS A 513 26.49 5.90 22.04
CA LYS A 513 25.38 6.82 22.22
C LYS A 513 24.17 6.34 21.43
N MET A 514 23.02 6.28 22.09
CA MET A 514 21.75 5.93 21.49
C MET A 514 20.97 7.21 21.16
N ILE A 515 20.50 7.35 19.91
CA ILE A 515 19.77 8.52 19.43
C ILE A 515 18.55 8.11 18.58
N LEU A 516 17.56 9.00 18.49
CA LEU A 516 16.44 8.82 17.56
C LEU A 516 16.81 9.37 16.17
N GLN A 517 16.19 8.85 15.13
CA GLN A 517 16.40 9.31 13.76
C GLN A 517 16.03 10.81 13.57
N ALA A 518 15.10 11.32 14.37
CA ALA A 518 14.77 12.75 14.38
C ALA A 518 15.94 13.63 14.85
N ASP A 519 16.85 13.09 15.68
CA ASP A 519 18.01 13.79 16.23
C ASP A 519 19.30 13.54 15.40
N GLU A 520 19.18 12.87 14.26
CA GLU A 520 20.30 12.48 13.39
C GLU A 520 21.09 13.68 12.84
N HIS A 521 20.49 14.89 12.81
CA HIS A 521 21.17 16.14 12.44
C HIS A 521 22.39 16.48 13.31
N VAL A 522 22.53 15.84 14.48
CA VAL A 522 23.69 15.97 15.38
C VAL A 522 24.89 15.13 14.90
N VAL A 523 24.64 14.14 14.02
CA VAL A 523 25.64 13.22 13.48
C VAL A 523 25.80 13.52 12.00
N ASN A 524 26.71 14.43 11.65
CA ASN A 524 27.04 14.72 10.25
C ASN A 524 27.77 13.51 9.64
N THR A 525 27.01 12.60 9.05
CA THR A 525 27.53 11.49 8.23
C THR A 525 27.61 11.95 6.77
N ARG A 526 28.50 12.87 6.44
CA ARG A 526 28.92 13.06 5.06
C ARG A 526 29.96 11.99 4.76
N LEU A 527 29.63 11.08 3.86
CA LEU A 527 30.65 10.30 3.15
C LEU A 527 31.64 11.28 2.56
N SER A 528 32.94 11.10 2.80
CA SER A 528 33.96 11.95 2.17
C SER A 528 33.84 11.81 0.65
N LYS A 529 34.11 12.91 -0.11
CA LYS A 529 34.10 12.89 -1.59
C LYS A 529 34.86 11.66 -2.13
N VAL A 530 35.98 11.28 -1.52
CA VAL A 530 36.82 10.13 -1.88
C VAL A 530 36.09 8.78 -1.72
N GLN A 531 35.24 8.63 -0.71
CA GLN A 531 34.48 7.37 -0.51
C GLN A 531 33.27 7.26 -1.45
N VAL A 532 32.73 8.37 -1.92
CA VAL A 532 31.70 8.40 -2.96
C VAL A 532 32.32 8.08 -4.32
N GLU A 533 33.50 8.60 -4.61
CA GLU A 533 34.26 8.31 -5.84
C GLU A 533 34.67 6.84 -5.90
N GLU A 534 35.24 6.26 -4.84
CA GLU A 534 35.57 4.82 -4.78
C GLU A 534 34.32 3.92 -4.87
N ALA A 535 33.19 4.32 -4.29
CA ALA A 535 31.95 3.54 -4.39
C ALA A 535 31.32 3.64 -5.80
N LEU A 536 31.48 4.77 -6.48
CA LEU A 536 31.02 4.98 -7.86
C LEU A 536 31.95 4.28 -8.86
N GLU A 537 33.27 4.33 -8.69
CA GLU A 537 34.24 3.60 -9.53
C GLU A 537 34.04 2.08 -9.44
N ASN A 538 33.66 1.56 -8.28
CA ASN A 538 33.34 0.13 -8.10
C ASN A 538 31.98 -0.29 -8.67
N LEU A 539 31.08 0.66 -8.92
CA LEU A 539 29.74 0.41 -9.47
C LEU A 539 29.65 0.67 -10.98
N VAL A 540 30.46 1.56 -11.49
CA VAL A 540 30.45 1.97 -12.90
C VAL A 540 31.87 1.87 -13.44
N HIS A 541 32.16 0.88 -14.28
CA HIS A 541 33.45 0.73 -14.97
C HIS A 541 33.60 1.79 -16.08
N ALA A 542 33.47 3.08 -15.75
CA ALA A 542 33.65 4.20 -16.66
C ALA A 542 34.18 5.43 -15.89
N ASP A 543 35.09 6.16 -16.50
CA ASP A 543 35.61 7.43 -15.97
C ASP A 543 34.46 8.45 -15.90
N ILE A 544 34.22 9.02 -14.70
CA ILE A 544 33.19 10.02 -14.45
C ILE A 544 33.88 11.36 -14.21
N GLU A 545 33.68 12.31 -15.11
CA GLU A 545 34.03 13.72 -14.88
C GLU A 545 32.92 14.40 -14.05
N ILE A 546 33.29 14.95 -12.89
CA ILE A 546 32.36 15.71 -12.02
C ILE A 546 32.63 17.20 -12.26
N GLU A 547 31.66 17.91 -12.83
CA GLU A 547 31.67 19.39 -12.86
C GLU A 547 31.24 19.94 -11.50
N ASP A 548 32.08 20.80 -10.92
CA ASP A 548 31.78 21.54 -9.68
C ASP A 548 30.91 22.75 -10.05
N ASP A 549 29.66 22.80 -9.54
CA ASP A 549 28.81 23.99 -9.44
C ASP A 549 28.90 24.62 -8.05
#